data_99779e5b7b285dd3c8539541ece1fb4b
#
_entry.id   99779e5b7b285dd3c8539541ece1fb4b
#
_cell.length_a   1.000
_cell.length_b   1.000
_cell.length_c   1.000
_cell.angle_alpha   90.00
_cell.angle_beta   90.00
_cell.angle_gamma   90.00
#
_symmetry.space_group_name_H-M   'P 1'
#
loop_
_entity.id
_entity.type
_entity.pdbx_description
1 polymer ?
#
loop_
_entity_poly.entity_id
_entity_poly.type
_entity_poly.pdbx_seq_one_letter_code
_entity_poly.pdbx_strand_id
1 'polypeptide(L)'
;GSKSYWKVWWDRDVGDEKASVINVDDMNSQKTEDLDEVHIYKKIRSELGILPVRLVYSPEGMEIEKYELNTDLQKAMLLYKYKEQTVKYTMYMNNADSSFGEKETDKLTDEFLIISDNGVEIKVKEYEEKDKKVKRYEAEFEYAGAQYEIKGVVEKEEFEKILKNLYFSK
;
A
#
# COMPACT_ATOMS: atom_id res chain seq x y z
N GLY A 1 9.13 -5.33 18.51
CA GLY A 1 7.95 -6.00 18.02
C GLY A 1 7.45 -5.45 16.71
N SER A 2 6.35 -5.96 16.25
CA SER A 2 5.79 -5.54 14.98
C SER A 2 5.46 -4.05 14.92
N LYS A 3 5.07 -3.48 16.04
CA LYS A 3 4.75 -2.06 16.11
C LYS A 3 5.98 -1.19 15.86
N SER A 4 7.11 -1.59 16.41
CA SER A 4 8.35 -0.87 16.21
C SER A 4 8.81 -0.95 14.75
N TYR A 5 8.76 -2.15 14.18
CA TYR A 5 9.10 -2.36 12.79
C TYR A 5 8.20 -1.53 11.88
N TRP A 6 6.92 -1.53 12.17
CA TRP A 6 5.93 -0.81 11.39
C TRP A 6 6.24 0.69 11.37
N LYS A 7 6.58 1.25 12.51
CA LYS A 7 6.89 2.67 12.61
C LYS A 7 8.14 3.02 11.80
N VAL A 8 9.16 2.18 11.87
CA VAL A 8 10.40 2.42 11.11
C VAL A 8 10.12 2.42 9.62
N TRP A 9 9.34 1.47 9.16
CA TRP A 9 9.00 1.43 7.74
C TRP A 9 8.20 2.66 7.33
N TRP A 10 7.26 3.05 8.16
CA TRP A 10 6.45 4.22 7.90
C TRP A 10 7.32 5.46 7.72
N ASP A 11 8.21 5.70 8.66
CA ASP A 11 9.08 6.86 8.63
C ASP A 11 9.93 6.88 7.38
N ARG A 12 10.42 5.73 6.97
CA ARG A 12 11.27 5.61 5.80
C ARG A 12 10.51 5.91 4.51
N ASP A 13 9.24 5.53 4.48
CA ASP A 13 8.44 5.61 3.27
C ASP A 13 7.76 6.96 3.08
N VAL A 14 7.28 7.54 4.15
CA VAL A 14 6.43 8.72 4.05
C VAL A 14 7.21 10.02 4.13
N GLY A 15 8.28 10.04 4.87
CA GLY A 15 9.07 11.24 5.04
C GLY A 15 8.47 12.25 5.99
N ASP A 16 7.18 12.19 6.23
CA ASP A 16 6.51 13.05 7.19
C ASP A 16 5.74 12.15 8.15
N GLU A 17 6.31 11.95 9.30
CA GLU A 17 5.84 10.96 10.24
C GLU A 17 4.77 11.45 11.17
N LYS A 18 4.57 12.75 11.24
CA LYS A 18 3.65 13.32 12.25
C LYS A 18 2.24 12.81 12.07
N ALA A 19 1.75 12.85 10.85
CA ALA A 19 0.38 12.42 10.58
C ALA A 19 0.21 10.94 10.88
N SER A 20 1.18 10.15 10.47
CA SER A 20 1.08 8.71 10.67
C SER A 20 1.16 8.32 12.13
N VAL A 21 2.02 9.00 12.90
CA VAL A 21 2.14 8.69 14.33
C VAL A 21 0.84 9.02 15.06
N ILE A 22 0.25 10.15 14.76
CA ILE A 22 -1.00 10.56 15.39
C ILE A 22 -2.10 9.54 15.11
N ASN A 23 -2.24 9.14 13.88
CA ASN A 23 -3.34 8.28 13.48
C ASN A 23 -3.18 6.84 13.90
N VAL A 24 -1.97 6.41 14.16
CA VAL A 24 -1.73 5.03 14.61
C VAL A 24 -2.44 4.76 15.93
N ASP A 25 -2.36 5.70 16.87
CA ASP A 25 -3.02 5.51 18.15
C ASP A 25 -4.54 5.53 18.01
N ASP A 26 -5.06 6.42 17.19
CA ASP A 26 -6.49 6.48 16.93
C ASP A 26 -6.97 5.20 16.25
N MET A 27 -6.22 4.72 15.30
CA MET A 27 -6.56 3.48 14.61
C MET A 27 -6.58 2.30 15.56
N ASN A 28 -5.63 2.26 16.49
CA ASN A 28 -5.58 1.17 17.46
C ASN A 28 -6.77 1.19 18.43
N SER A 29 -7.33 2.34 18.67
CA SER A 29 -8.50 2.43 19.55
C SER A 29 -9.79 2.11 18.81
N GLN A 30 -9.79 2.16 17.50
CA GLN A 30 -10.94 1.79 16.69
C GLN A 30 -11.07 0.28 16.69
N LYS A 31 -12.24 -0.20 16.80
CA LYS A 31 -12.49 -1.62 16.93
C LYS A 31 -12.33 -2.34 15.58
N THR A 32 -12.34 -3.66 15.63
CA THR A 32 -12.23 -4.48 14.42
C THR A 32 -13.33 -4.17 13.40
N GLU A 33 -14.45 -3.68 13.83
CA GLU A 33 -15.51 -3.29 12.92
C GLU A 33 -15.09 -2.15 11.99
N ASP A 34 -14.14 -1.30 12.44
CA ASP A 34 -13.64 -0.21 11.63
C ASP A 34 -12.59 -0.67 10.64
N LEU A 35 -12.18 -1.91 10.75
CA LEU A 35 -11.22 -2.51 9.82
C LEU A 35 -11.91 -3.28 8.71
N ASP A 36 -13.21 -3.08 8.53
CA ASP A 36 -13.93 -3.61 7.39
C ASP A 36 -13.45 -2.87 6.14
N GLU A 37 -12.84 -3.59 5.23
CA GLU A 37 -12.27 -2.98 4.03
C GLU A 37 -13.30 -2.23 3.20
N VAL A 38 -14.52 -2.73 3.11
CA VAL A 38 -15.58 -2.03 2.36
C VAL A 38 -15.80 -0.66 2.94
N HIS A 39 -15.85 -0.57 4.25
CA HIS A 39 -16.06 0.70 4.94
C HIS A 39 -14.88 1.65 4.71
N ILE A 40 -13.67 1.12 4.75
CA ILE A 40 -12.46 1.90 4.51
C ILE A 40 -12.48 2.48 3.09
N TYR A 41 -12.81 1.68 2.11
CA TYR A 41 -12.86 2.15 0.73
C TYR A 41 -13.93 3.21 0.51
N LYS A 42 -15.06 3.09 1.21
CA LYS A 42 -16.10 4.13 1.16
C LYS A 42 -15.58 5.45 1.71
N LYS A 43 -14.84 5.40 2.80
CA LYS A 43 -14.23 6.60 3.39
C LYS A 43 -13.21 7.23 2.45
N ILE A 44 -12.40 6.42 1.81
CA ILE A 44 -11.41 6.92 0.85
C ILE A 44 -12.11 7.72 -0.23
N ARG A 45 -13.20 7.20 -0.75
CA ARG A 45 -13.95 7.88 -1.78
C ARG A 45 -14.60 9.16 -1.26
N SER A 46 -15.28 9.10 -0.13
CA SER A 46 -16.04 10.25 0.38
C SER A 46 -15.16 11.34 0.97
N GLU A 47 -14.07 10.97 1.64
CA GLU A 47 -13.23 11.95 2.32
C GLU A 47 -12.08 12.47 1.48
N LEU A 48 -11.55 11.65 0.60
CA LEU A 48 -10.38 12.02 -0.20
C LEU A 48 -10.70 12.28 -1.66
N GLY A 49 -11.87 11.88 -2.13
CA GLY A 49 -12.20 12.02 -3.53
C GLY A 49 -11.43 11.11 -4.46
N ILE A 50 -10.83 10.07 -3.92
CA ILE A 50 -10.07 9.09 -4.69
C ILE A 50 -11.00 7.92 -5.02
N LEU A 51 -11.02 7.52 -6.29
CA LEU A 51 -11.72 6.30 -6.68
C LEU A 51 -10.92 5.11 -6.20
N PRO A 52 -11.44 4.33 -5.26
CA PRO A 52 -10.64 3.23 -4.71
C PRO A 52 -10.43 2.11 -5.72
N VAL A 53 -9.24 1.53 -5.69
CA VAL A 53 -8.96 0.29 -6.40
C VAL A 53 -8.80 -0.75 -5.31
N ARG A 54 -9.69 -1.73 -5.32
CA ARG A 54 -9.81 -2.66 -4.20
C ARG A 54 -8.99 -3.92 -4.40
N LEU A 55 -8.39 -4.40 -3.32
CA LEU A 55 -7.74 -5.70 -3.32
C LEU A 55 -8.85 -6.76 -3.13
N VAL A 56 -9.26 -7.38 -4.23
CA VAL A 56 -10.29 -8.43 -4.17
C VAL A 56 -9.68 -9.76 -3.79
N TYR A 57 -8.48 -10.03 -4.29
CA TYR A 57 -7.73 -11.22 -3.93
C TYR A 57 -6.65 -10.87 -2.92
N SER A 58 -6.50 -11.70 -1.91
CA SER A 58 -5.35 -11.61 -1.01
C SER A 58 -4.89 -13.00 -0.66
N PRO A 59 -3.58 -13.19 -0.47
CA PRO A 59 -3.05 -14.49 -0.05
C PRO A 59 -3.63 -14.91 1.29
N GLU A 60 -3.69 -16.21 1.51
CA GLU A 60 -4.17 -16.75 2.77
C GLU A 60 -3.34 -16.19 3.92
N GLY A 61 -4.01 -15.72 4.96
CA GLY A 61 -3.35 -15.16 6.12
C GLY A 61 -3.02 -13.69 6.03
N MET A 62 -3.25 -13.06 4.89
CA MET A 62 -3.05 -11.62 4.77
C MET A 62 -4.28 -10.89 5.26
N GLU A 63 -4.11 -10.03 6.26
CA GLU A 63 -5.22 -9.32 6.88
C GLU A 63 -4.88 -7.85 7.07
N ILE A 64 -5.89 -7.01 6.90
CA ILE A 64 -5.69 -5.59 7.17
C ILE A 64 -5.51 -5.39 8.65
N GLU A 65 -4.48 -4.64 9.01
CA GLU A 65 -4.14 -4.38 10.41
C GLU A 65 -4.45 -2.95 10.82
N LYS A 66 -4.15 -2.00 9.93
CA LYS A 66 -4.34 -0.59 10.22
C LYS A 66 -4.60 0.18 8.93
N TYR A 67 -5.18 1.36 9.06
CA TYR A 67 -5.30 2.26 7.94
C TYR A 67 -5.20 3.70 8.41
N GLU A 68 -4.85 4.59 7.50
CA GLU A 68 -4.79 6.02 7.78
C GLU A 68 -5.34 6.79 6.59
N LEU A 69 -6.17 7.77 6.88
CA LEU A 69 -6.65 8.71 5.86
C LEU A 69 -6.17 10.10 6.25
N ASN A 70 -5.44 10.73 5.35
CA ASN A 70 -4.92 12.06 5.57
C ASN A 70 -5.57 13.00 4.56
N THR A 71 -6.52 13.81 5.01
CA THR A 71 -7.26 14.69 4.13
C THR A 71 -6.42 15.85 3.61
N ASP A 72 -5.48 16.31 4.41
CA ASP A 72 -4.60 17.41 4.00
C ASP A 72 -3.69 17.01 2.86
N LEU A 73 -3.16 15.79 2.92
CA LEU A 73 -2.30 15.27 1.87
C LEU A 73 -3.08 14.55 0.78
N GLN A 74 -4.37 14.36 0.94
CA GLN A 74 -5.22 13.56 0.07
C GLN A 74 -4.58 12.20 -0.19
N LYS A 75 -4.30 11.50 0.90
CA LYS A 75 -3.57 10.25 0.87
C LYS A 75 -4.20 9.24 1.81
N ALA A 76 -4.33 8.02 1.33
CA ALA A 76 -4.79 6.90 2.13
C ALA A 76 -3.69 5.86 2.19
N MET A 77 -3.58 5.19 3.32
CA MET A 77 -2.60 4.14 3.49
C MET A 77 -3.22 2.98 4.24
N LEU A 78 -3.17 1.80 3.65
CA LEU A 78 -3.67 0.58 4.25
C LEU A 78 -2.49 -0.32 4.54
N LEU A 79 -2.45 -0.86 5.74
CA LEU A 79 -1.35 -1.72 6.18
C LEU A 79 -1.89 -3.10 6.47
N TYR A 80 -1.36 -4.07 5.77
CA TYR A 80 -1.74 -5.47 5.93
C TYR A 80 -0.60 -6.23 6.61
N LYS A 81 -0.96 -7.20 7.41
CA LYS A 81 0.01 -8.11 7.99
C LYS A 81 -0.01 -9.40 7.19
N TYR A 82 1.17 -9.87 6.80
CA TYR A 82 1.31 -11.10 6.06
C TYR A 82 2.63 -11.76 6.44
N LYS A 83 2.57 -12.94 7.05
CA LYS A 83 3.76 -13.70 7.46
C LYS A 83 4.77 -12.84 8.21
N GLU A 84 4.33 -12.18 9.26
CA GLU A 84 5.16 -11.32 10.12
C GLU A 84 5.73 -10.08 9.41
N GLN A 85 5.30 -9.80 8.19
CA GLN A 85 5.72 -8.64 7.43
C GLN A 85 4.53 -7.72 7.17
N THR A 86 4.83 -6.48 6.88
CA THR A 86 3.80 -5.50 6.55
C THR A 86 3.75 -5.30 5.04
N VAL A 87 2.56 -5.40 4.48
CA VAL A 87 2.31 -5.04 3.08
C VAL A 87 1.58 -3.71 3.11
N LYS A 88 2.12 -2.72 2.43
CA LYS A 88 1.58 -1.37 2.45
C LYS A 88 0.93 -1.03 1.12
N TYR A 89 -0.30 -0.53 1.18
CA TYR A 89 -1.04 -0.09 0.02
C TYR A 89 -1.38 1.39 0.18
N THR A 90 -0.85 2.22 -0.71
CA THR A 90 -1.00 3.67 -0.64
C THR A 90 -1.77 4.19 -1.85
N MET A 91 -2.68 5.13 -1.61
CA MET A 91 -3.43 5.81 -2.67
C MET A 91 -3.34 7.31 -2.42
N TYR A 92 -2.98 8.08 -3.45
CA TYR A 92 -2.90 9.53 -3.29
C TYR A 92 -3.19 10.23 -4.62
N MET A 93 -3.60 11.50 -4.53
CA MET A 93 -3.94 12.26 -5.73
C MET A 93 -2.68 12.68 -6.48
N ASN A 94 -2.78 12.74 -7.81
CA ASN A 94 -1.63 13.08 -8.66
C ASN A 94 -1.04 14.46 -8.37
N ASN A 95 -1.84 15.38 -7.86
CA ASN A 95 -1.35 16.70 -7.54
C ASN A 95 -0.64 16.77 -6.20
N ALA A 96 -0.64 15.67 -5.45
CA ALA A 96 0.10 15.62 -4.21
C ALA A 96 1.58 15.50 -4.54
N ASP A 97 2.42 16.04 -3.65
CA ASP A 97 3.86 15.89 -3.82
C ASP A 97 4.23 14.42 -3.59
N SER A 98 4.50 13.75 -4.69
CA SER A 98 4.84 12.33 -4.67
C SER A 98 6.35 12.10 -4.75
N SER A 99 7.12 13.16 -4.75
CA SER A 99 8.57 13.01 -4.84
C SER A 99 9.13 12.57 -3.49
N PHE A 100 8.78 11.38 -3.11
CA PHE A 100 9.40 10.76 -1.96
C PHE A 100 10.79 10.39 -2.40
N GLY A 101 11.74 11.25 -2.12
CA GLY A 101 13.12 11.02 -2.49
C GLY A 101 13.71 9.87 -1.70
N GLU A 102 13.05 8.77 -1.72
CA GLU A 102 13.50 7.60 -1.01
C GLU A 102 14.66 6.96 -1.74
N LYS A 103 15.79 6.90 -1.07
CA LYS A 103 16.94 6.20 -1.63
C LYS A 103 16.72 4.72 -1.43
N GLU A 104 16.59 4.02 -2.55
CA GLU A 104 16.49 2.57 -2.51
C GLU A 104 17.87 1.99 -2.25
N THR A 105 18.02 1.30 -1.13
CA THR A 105 19.29 0.66 -0.77
C THR A 105 19.31 -0.80 -1.16
N ASP A 106 18.16 -1.39 -1.45
CA ASP A 106 18.08 -2.78 -1.87
C ASP A 106 18.35 -2.90 -3.35
N LYS A 107 18.77 -4.07 -3.77
CA LYS A 107 19.15 -4.30 -5.16
C LYS A 107 17.93 -4.59 -6.02
N LEU A 108 17.73 -3.80 -7.07
CA LEU A 108 16.69 -4.06 -8.06
C LEU A 108 17.10 -5.28 -8.88
N THR A 109 16.29 -6.33 -8.83
CA THR A 109 16.59 -7.59 -9.50
C THR A 109 15.70 -7.90 -10.69
N ASP A 110 14.54 -7.26 -10.78
CA ASP A 110 13.64 -7.47 -11.91
C ASP A 110 12.66 -6.31 -12.01
N GLU A 111 12.13 -6.13 -13.21
CA GLU A 111 11.17 -5.06 -13.48
C GLU A 111 10.28 -5.51 -14.63
N PHE A 112 8.96 -5.45 -14.43
CA PHE A 112 8.03 -5.91 -15.46
C PHE A 112 6.69 -5.20 -15.36
N LEU A 113 5.86 -5.38 -16.39
CA LEU A 113 4.53 -4.77 -16.46
C LEU A 113 3.45 -5.83 -16.36
N ILE A 114 2.40 -5.48 -15.65
CA ILE A 114 1.16 -6.25 -15.67
C ILE A 114 0.09 -5.32 -16.22
N ILE A 115 -0.69 -5.79 -17.18
CA ILE A 115 -1.78 -5.00 -17.76
C ILE A 115 -3.09 -5.55 -17.20
N SER A 116 -3.86 -4.70 -16.56
CA SER A 116 -5.15 -5.10 -16.01
C SER A 116 -6.18 -5.30 -17.13
N ASP A 117 -7.31 -5.91 -16.78
CA ASP A 117 -8.37 -6.15 -17.76
C ASP A 117 -8.92 -4.86 -18.37
N ASN A 118 -8.87 -3.78 -17.63
CA ASN A 118 -9.33 -2.47 -18.13
C ASN A 118 -8.19 -1.64 -18.73
N GLY A 119 -7.03 -2.25 -18.98
CA GLY A 119 -5.95 -1.58 -19.68
C GLY A 119 -5.00 -0.73 -18.85
N VAL A 120 -5.11 -0.79 -17.52
CA VAL A 120 -4.21 -0.04 -16.66
C VAL A 120 -2.85 -0.74 -16.61
N GLU A 121 -1.78 0.01 -16.83
CA GLU A 121 -0.43 -0.51 -16.77
C GLU A 121 0.10 -0.44 -15.35
N ILE A 122 0.46 -1.59 -14.83
CA ILE A 122 0.98 -1.72 -13.48
C ILE A 122 2.46 -2.04 -13.58
N LYS A 123 3.30 -1.13 -13.11
CA LYS A 123 4.75 -1.33 -13.10
C LYS A 123 5.14 -2.08 -11.84
N VAL A 124 5.87 -3.16 -11.99
CA VAL A 124 6.29 -3.98 -10.86
C VAL A 124 7.81 -4.02 -10.81
N LYS A 125 8.35 -3.76 -9.64
CA LYS A 125 9.78 -3.84 -9.38
C LYS A 125 10.02 -4.89 -8.30
N GLU A 126 11.05 -5.70 -8.52
CA GLU A 126 11.48 -6.70 -7.56
C GLU A 126 12.81 -6.25 -6.97
N TYR A 127 12.90 -6.27 -5.66
CA TYR A 127 14.13 -5.92 -4.96
C TYR A 127 14.56 -7.09 -4.09
N GLU A 128 15.87 -7.28 -3.98
CA GLU A 128 16.44 -8.24 -3.04
C GLU A 128 16.98 -7.47 -1.85
N GLU A 129 16.52 -7.81 -0.67
CA GLU A 129 16.99 -7.16 0.56
C GLU A 129 18.43 -7.58 0.86
N LYS A 130 19.22 -6.57 1.23
CA LYS A 130 20.67 -6.65 1.26
C LYS A 130 21.26 -7.79 2.08
N ASP A 131 20.64 -8.17 3.17
CA ASP A 131 21.22 -9.15 4.09
C ASP A 131 20.41 -10.42 4.27
N LYS A 132 19.30 -10.56 3.56
CA LYS A 132 18.34 -11.60 3.87
C LYS A 132 17.96 -12.50 2.70
N LYS A 133 18.40 -12.21 1.52
CA LYS A 133 17.99 -12.92 0.29
C LYS A 133 16.47 -13.03 0.16
N VAL A 134 15.77 -12.06 0.71
CA VAL A 134 14.32 -12.01 0.68
C VAL A 134 13.92 -11.02 -0.40
N LYS A 135 12.92 -11.38 -1.19
CA LYS A 135 12.46 -10.52 -2.26
C LYS A 135 11.27 -9.69 -1.84
N ARG A 136 11.33 -8.42 -2.18
CA ARG A 136 10.27 -7.46 -1.93
C ARG A 136 9.78 -6.93 -3.27
N TYR A 137 8.47 -6.76 -3.39
CA TYR A 137 7.88 -6.25 -4.61
C TYR A 137 7.23 -4.91 -4.39
N GLU A 138 7.33 -4.05 -5.40
CA GLU A 138 6.66 -2.75 -5.40
C GLU A 138 5.92 -2.60 -6.71
N ALA A 139 4.63 -2.36 -6.61
CA ALA A 139 3.80 -2.12 -7.77
C ALA A 139 3.28 -0.69 -7.72
N GLU A 140 3.24 -0.02 -8.87
CA GLU A 140 2.65 1.30 -8.95
C GLU A 140 1.86 1.46 -10.22
N PHE A 141 0.77 2.18 -10.14
CA PHE A 141 -0.06 2.48 -11.30
C PHE A 141 -0.86 3.74 -11.07
N GLU A 142 -1.36 4.30 -12.16
CA GLU A 142 -2.20 5.49 -12.14
C GLU A 142 -3.59 5.12 -12.62
N TYR A 143 -4.61 5.68 -11.96
CA TYR A 143 -5.98 5.46 -12.35
C TYR A 143 -6.84 6.64 -11.89
N ALA A 144 -7.65 7.17 -12.81
CA ALA A 144 -8.62 8.24 -12.50
C ALA A 144 -8.03 9.40 -11.71
N GLY A 145 -6.82 9.84 -12.10
CA GLY A 145 -6.19 11.01 -11.49
C GLY A 145 -5.48 10.74 -10.17
N ALA A 146 -5.39 9.48 -9.75
CA ALA A 146 -4.72 9.12 -8.52
C ALA A 146 -3.59 8.13 -8.79
N GLN A 147 -2.66 8.05 -7.86
CA GLN A 147 -1.55 7.12 -7.89
C GLN A 147 -1.76 6.05 -6.83
N TYR A 148 -1.38 4.84 -7.16
CA TYR A 148 -1.55 3.69 -6.29
C TYR A 148 -0.24 2.93 -6.20
N GLU A 149 0.14 2.52 -4.98
CA GLU A 149 1.37 1.77 -4.75
C GLU A 149 1.13 0.65 -3.75
N ILE A 150 1.61 -0.55 -4.09
CA ILE A 150 1.55 -1.69 -3.19
C ILE A 150 2.98 -2.18 -3.00
N LYS A 151 3.43 -2.28 -1.75
CA LYS A 151 4.81 -2.69 -1.44
C LYS A 151 4.81 -3.74 -0.35
N GLY A 152 5.61 -4.77 -0.51
CA GLY A 152 5.74 -5.76 0.55
C GLY A 152 6.52 -6.99 0.17
N VAL A 153 6.80 -7.79 1.19
CA VAL A 153 7.44 -9.10 1.03
C VAL A 153 6.33 -10.13 0.88
N VAL A 154 6.12 -10.56 -0.35
CA VAL A 154 5.07 -11.51 -0.72
C VAL A 154 5.67 -12.40 -1.81
N GLU A 155 5.24 -13.63 -1.88
CA GLU A 155 5.68 -14.50 -2.97
C GLU A 155 5.30 -13.87 -4.31
N LYS A 156 6.17 -13.99 -5.29
CA LYS A 156 5.95 -13.37 -6.59
C LYS A 156 4.60 -13.75 -7.20
N GLU A 157 4.27 -15.04 -7.15
CA GLU A 157 3.03 -15.53 -7.71
C GLU A 157 1.80 -14.94 -7.02
N GLU A 158 1.87 -14.81 -5.69
CA GLU A 158 0.78 -14.23 -4.94
C GLU A 158 0.66 -12.73 -5.19
N PHE A 159 1.79 -12.06 -5.32
CA PHE A 159 1.79 -10.64 -5.63
C PHE A 159 1.17 -10.38 -7.00
N GLU A 160 1.53 -11.19 -7.98
CA GLU A 160 0.93 -11.08 -9.31
C GLU A 160 -0.58 -11.34 -9.29
N LYS A 161 -1.04 -12.30 -8.49
CA LYS A 161 -2.47 -12.55 -8.35
C LYS A 161 -3.20 -11.37 -7.75
N ILE A 162 -2.61 -10.72 -6.76
CA ILE A 162 -3.20 -9.52 -6.19
C ILE A 162 -3.42 -8.49 -7.30
N LEU A 163 -2.39 -8.24 -8.09
CA LEU A 163 -2.45 -7.21 -9.13
C LEU A 163 -3.37 -7.57 -10.28
N LYS A 164 -3.46 -8.83 -10.62
CA LYS A 164 -4.35 -9.27 -11.72
C LYS A 164 -5.82 -9.29 -11.32
N ASN A 165 -6.10 -9.22 -10.04
CA ASN A 165 -7.47 -9.28 -9.52
C ASN A 165 -7.91 -8.01 -8.81
N LEU A 166 -7.29 -6.89 -9.12
CA LEU A 166 -7.71 -5.61 -8.58
C LEU A 166 -9.06 -5.21 -9.15
N TYR A 167 -9.89 -4.62 -8.32
CA TYR A 167 -11.18 -4.08 -8.76
C TYR A 167 -11.09 -2.56 -8.85
N PHE A 168 -11.24 -2.03 -10.05
CA PHE A 168 -11.16 -0.60 -10.31
C PHE A 168 -12.54 0.01 -10.22
N SER A 169 -12.76 0.86 -9.21
CA SER A 169 -14.06 1.52 -9.00
C SER A 169 -14.35 2.51 -10.13
N LYS A 170 -15.63 2.67 -10.41
CA LYS A 170 -16.09 3.62 -11.43
C LYS A 170 -16.81 4.80 -10.84
#